data_73f5b4ed947bfd2ce456043430bc5d68
#
_entry.id   73f5b4ed947bfd2ce456043430bc5d68
#
_cell.length_a   1.000
_cell.length_b   1.000
_cell.length_c   1.000
_cell.angle_alpha   90.00
_cell.angle_beta   90.00
_cell.angle_gamma   90.00
#
_symmetry.space_group_name_H-M   'P 1'
#
loop_
_entity.id
_entity.type
_entity.pdbx_description
1 polymer ?
#
loop_
_entity_poly.entity_id
_entity_poly.type
_entity_poly.pdbx_seq_one_letter_code
_entity_poly.pdbx_strand_id
1 'polypeptide(L)'
;MDLLKQCQQWFEQDEAQKVIDTLEAIPAEERTPELDSELAKAYIAVAEIGEREPFEKALELLAPHEEYFAGDHCWNYRIASAYYFLDEEGPALRYFEKALEARPGDQDTQEYIDDCRRRLSLPRFEKNFRERTQEAWAAFAQIEGSLRQIMDTDETHQRGEELIETCGNALKIALRDTSFELGFNGEKYELILSPELRRRGLRR
;
A
#
# COMPACT_ATOMS: atom_id res chain seq x y z
N MET A 1 39.36 -10.39 9.96
CA MET A 1 38.05 -10.99 10.26
C MET A 1 37.22 -10.82 9.01
N ASP A 2 36.49 -11.82 8.62
CA ASP A 2 35.65 -11.74 7.43
C ASP A 2 34.49 -10.75 7.72
N LEU A 3 34.44 -9.64 6.97
CA LEU A 3 33.49 -8.55 7.21
C LEU A 3 32.05 -8.98 7.02
N LEU A 4 31.78 -9.90 6.07
CA LEU A 4 30.44 -10.47 5.88
C LEU A 4 29.97 -11.25 7.11
N LYS A 5 30.85 -12.03 7.74
CA LYS A 5 30.52 -12.71 9.00
C LYS A 5 30.29 -11.73 10.14
N GLN A 6 31.01 -10.62 10.14
CA GLN A 6 30.80 -9.57 11.14
C GLN A 6 29.44 -8.89 10.95
N CYS A 7 29.04 -8.58 9.72
CA CYS A 7 27.71 -8.04 9.41
C CYS A 7 26.61 -9.00 9.88
N GLN A 8 26.77 -10.31 9.62
CA GLN A 8 25.81 -11.32 10.07
C GLN A 8 25.67 -11.34 11.60
N GLN A 9 26.79 -11.26 12.35
CA GLN A 9 26.75 -11.19 13.81
C GLN A 9 26.01 -9.96 14.32
N TRP A 10 26.21 -8.80 13.69
CA TRP A 10 25.50 -7.58 14.07
C TRP A 10 23.98 -7.68 13.80
N PHE A 11 23.55 -8.31 12.70
CA PHE A 11 22.13 -8.57 12.49
C PHE A 11 21.52 -9.52 13.53
N GLU A 12 22.27 -10.55 13.95
CA GLU A 12 21.83 -11.45 15.03
C GLU A 12 21.69 -10.75 16.39
N GLN A 13 22.40 -9.61 16.58
CA GLN A 13 22.36 -8.77 17.78
C GLN A 13 21.41 -7.58 17.65
N ASP A 14 20.66 -7.48 16.57
CA ASP A 14 19.78 -6.32 16.25
C ASP A 14 20.54 -4.99 16.14
N GLU A 15 21.78 -5.05 15.66
CA GLU A 15 22.69 -3.90 15.57
C GLU A 15 22.93 -3.49 14.10
N ALA A 16 21.86 -3.42 13.29
CA ALA A 16 21.94 -3.08 11.86
C ALA A 16 22.61 -1.73 11.59
N GLN A 17 22.52 -0.76 12.51
CA GLN A 17 23.20 0.53 12.37
C GLN A 17 24.72 0.38 12.29
N LYS A 18 25.33 -0.59 13.02
CA LYS A 18 26.77 -0.84 12.93
C LYS A 18 27.20 -1.34 11.54
N VAL A 19 26.32 -2.06 10.85
CA VAL A 19 26.57 -2.46 9.45
C VAL A 19 26.63 -1.23 8.57
N ILE A 20 25.69 -0.30 8.71
CA ILE A 20 25.65 0.96 7.94
C ILE A 20 26.93 1.74 8.21
N ASP A 21 27.22 2.07 9.47
CA ASP A 21 28.37 2.89 9.87
C ASP A 21 29.70 2.30 9.36
N THR A 22 29.81 0.97 9.34
CA THR A 22 31.04 0.29 8.91
C THR A 22 31.15 0.23 7.39
N LEU A 23 30.08 -0.11 6.67
CA LEU A 23 30.15 -0.30 5.24
C LEU A 23 30.11 1.03 4.46
N GLU A 24 29.47 2.07 4.98
CA GLU A 24 29.55 3.42 4.41
C GLU A 24 30.94 4.04 4.50
N ALA A 25 31.75 3.64 5.50
CA ALA A 25 33.12 4.08 5.60
C ALA A 25 34.04 3.49 4.50
N ILE A 26 33.58 2.46 3.77
CA ILE A 26 34.30 1.85 2.65
C ILE A 26 33.85 2.56 1.36
N PRO A 27 34.77 3.10 0.54
CA PRO A 27 34.44 3.67 -0.76
C PRO A 27 33.62 2.71 -1.62
N ALA A 28 32.65 3.22 -2.37
CA ALA A 28 31.73 2.39 -3.17
C ALA A 28 32.46 1.46 -4.14
N GLU A 29 33.54 1.95 -4.74
CA GLU A 29 34.40 1.20 -5.69
C GLU A 29 35.22 0.08 -5.03
N GLU A 30 35.33 0.07 -3.70
CA GLU A 30 36.05 -0.96 -2.93
C GLU A 30 35.09 -2.00 -2.32
N ARG A 31 33.78 -1.74 -2.36
CA ARG A 31 32.78 -2.68 -1.86
C ARG A 31 32.49 -3.77 -2.90
N THR A 32 32.33 -4.99 -2.43
CA THR A 32 31.87 -6.10 -3.27
C THR A 32 30.35 -6.13 -3.38
N PRO A 33 29.77 -6.80 -4.38
CA PRO A 33 28.32 -6.96 -4.50
C PRO A 33 27.67 -7.49 -3.21
N GLU A 34 28.34 -8.40 -2.50
CA GLU A 34 27.82 -8.95 -1.23
C GLU A 34 27.81 -7.91 -0.11
N LEU A 35 28.82 -7.02 -0.05
CA LEU A 35 28.83 -5.93 0.94
C LEU A 35 27.75 -4.91 0.65
N ASP A 36 27.53 -4.56 -0.61
CA ASP A 36 26.42 -3.69 -1.00
C ASP A 36 25.06 -4.32 -0.67
N SER A 37 24.91 -5.64 -0.86
CA SER A 37 23.71 -6.37 -0.48
C SER A 37 23.49 -6.40 1.04
N GLU A 38 24.54 -6.52 1.85
CA GLU A 38 24.40 -6.43 3.33
C GLU A 38 24.12 -4.99 3.79
N LEU A 39 24.69 -3.98 3.15
CA LEU A 39 24.38 -2.58 3.41
C LEU A 39 22.90 -2.26 3.06
N ALA A 40 22.41 -2.71 1.93
CA ALA A 40 21.01 -2.58 1.55
C ALA A 40 20.07 -3.26 2.55
N LYS A 41 20.42 -4.47 3.02
CA LYS A 41 19.67 -5.16 4.09
C LYS A 41 19.63 -4.32 5.37
N ALA A 42 20.74 -3.66 5.73
CA ALA A 42 20.79 -2.83 6.92
C ALA A 42 19.92 -1.59 6.81
N TYR A 43 19.88 -0.92 5.66
CA TYR A 43 18.96 0.20 5.42
C TYR A 43 17.50 -0.24 5.52
N ILE A 44 17.13 -1.39 4.94
CA ILE A 44 15.76 -1.92 5.05
C ILE A 44 15.43 -2.23 6.53
N ALA A 45 16.39 -2.74 7.30
CA ALA A 45 16.16 -3.14 8.69
C ALA A 45 15.98 -1.95 9.65
N VAL A 46 16.64 -0.81 9.40
CA VAL A 46 16.52 0.38 10.25
C VAL A 46 15.40 1.33 9.83
N ALA A 47 14.79 1.12 8.67
CA ALA A 47 13.76 2.01 8.15
C ALA A 47 12.50 2.01 9.01
N GLU A 48 11.99 3.19 9.31
CA GLU A 48 10.70 3.36 9.99
C GLU A 48 9.54 3.39 8.99
N ILE A 49 8.33 3.14 9.49
CA ILE A 49 7.12 3.14 8.66
C ILE A 49 6.89 4.54 8.08
N GLY A 50 6.83 4.62 6.75
CA GLY A 50 6.60 5.86 6.00
C GLY A 50 7.88 6.58 5.56
N GLU A 51 9.05 6.14 5.98
CA GLU A 51 10.32 6.61 5.42
C GLU A 51 10.53 6.02 4.03
N ARG A 52 11.01 6.84 3.10
CA ARG A 52 11.33 6.41 1.73
C ARG A 52 12.83 6.26 1.49
N GLU A 53 13.60 7.19 2.05
CA GLU A 53 15.04 7.31 1.78
C GLU A 53 15.84 6.02 2.02
N PRO A 54 15.64 5.25 3.13
CA PRO A 54 16.39 4.01 3.33
C PRO A 54 16.09 2.95 2.25
N PHE A 55 14.85 2.86 1.78
CA PHE A 55 14.47 1.92 0.72
C PHE A 55 15.00 2.34 -0.65
N GLU A 56 15.04 3.65 -0.94
CA GLU A 56 15.63 4.21 -2.17
C GLU A 56 17.15 3.92 -2.19
N LYS A 57 17.86 4.14 -1.07
CA LYS A 57 19.27 3.76 -0.93
C LYS A 57 19.50 2.26 -1.10
N ALA A 58 18.63 1.43 -0.55
CA ALA A 58 18.72 -0.02 -0.73
C ALA A 58 18.60 -0.42 -2.20
N LEU A 59 17.69 0.20 -2.97
CA LEU A 59 17.56 -0.05 -4.41
C LEU A 59 18.80 0.42 -5.19
N GLU A 60 19.36 1.57 -4.87
CA GLU A 60 20.59 2.08 -5.50
C GLU A 60 21.77 1.12 -5.33
N LEU A 61 21.87 0.48 -4.15
CA LEU A 61 22.90 -0.51 -3.84
C LEU A 61 22.65 -1.87 -4.52
N LEU A 62 21.40 -2.30 -4.63
CA LEU A 62 21.07 -3.62 -5.15
C LEU A 62 21.01 -3.67 -6.68
N ALA A 63 20.42 -2.65 -7.32
CA ALA A 63 20.14 -2.68 -8.75
C ALA A 63 21.37 -2.94 -9.65
N PRO A 64 22.57 -2.40 -9.37
CA PRO A 64 23.75 -2.67 -10.21
C PRO A 64 24.20 -4.13 -10.22
N HIS A 65 23.74 -4.95 -9.28
CA HIS A 65 24.22 -6.32 -9.06
C HIS A 65 23.19 -7.40 -9.45
N GLU A 66 22.14 -7.05 -10.22
CA GLU A 66 21.09 -8.00 -10.62
C GLU A 66 21.64 -9.25 -11.33
N GLU A 67 22.60 -9.06 -12.24
CA GLU A 67 23.20 -10.19 -12.97
C GLU A 67 24.06 -11.07 -12.06
N TYR A 68 24.78 -10.47 -11.12
CA TYR A 68 25.62 -11.20 -10.17
C TYR A 68 24.80 -12.12 -9.25
N PHE A 69 23.64 -11.65 -8.81
CA PHE A 69 22.73 -12.38 -7.92
C PHE A 69 21.55 -13.07 -8.66
N ALA A 70 21.72 -13.34 -9.96
CA ALA A 70 20.66 -14.02 -10.71
C ALA A 70 20.28 -15.36 -10.06
N GLY A 71 19.01 -15.49 -9.64
CA GLY A 71 18.50 -16.67 -8.95
C GLY A 71 18.83 -16.76 -7.45
N ASP A 72 19.44 -15.72 -6.85
CA ASP A 72 19.63 -15.70 -5.40
C ASP A 72 18.32 -15.26 -4.69
N HIS A 73 17.85 -16.10 -3.76
CA HIS A 73 16.62 -15.83 -3.00
C HIS A 73 16.74 -14.57 -2.17
N CYS A 74 17.82 -14.43 -1.39
CA CYS A 74 17.96 -13.35 -0.43
C CYS A 74 18.06 -11.99 -1.11
N TRP A 75 18.79 -11.91 -2.23
CA TRP A 75 18.90 -10.68 -2.99
C TRP A 75 17.56 -10.31 -3.64
N ASN A 76 16.87 -11.27 -4.28
CA ASN A 76 15.56 -11.02 -4.89
C ASN A 76 14.53 -10.59 -3.82
N TYR A 77 14.56 -11.18 -2.63
CA TYR A 77 13.69 -10.80 -1.53
C TYR A 77 13.98 -9.38 -1.03
N ARG A 78 15.26 -8.99 -0.88
CA ARG A 78 15.66 -7.64 -0.43
C ARG A 78 15.20 -6.55 -1.40
N ILE A 79 15.46 -6.72 -2.69
CA ILE A 79 15.06 -5.73 -3.70
C ILE A 79 13.54 -5.66 -3.83
N ALA A 80 12.83 -6.80 -3.71
CA ALA A 80 11.38 -6.84 -3.67
C ALA A 80 10.82 -6.08 -2.46
N SER A 81 11.41 -6.27 -1.29
CA SER A 81 11.01 -5.58 -0.06
C SER A 81 11.19 -4.07 -0.18
N ALA A 82 12.31 -3.61 -0.75
CA ALA A 82 12.52 -2.18 -0.95
C ALA A 82 11.45 -1.57 -1.87
N TYR A 83 11.12 -2.21 -2.99
CA TYR A 83 10.01 -1.77 -3.86
C TYR A 83 8.66 -1.81 -3.15
N TYR A 84 8.40 -2.85 -2.37
CA TYR A 84 7.13 -3.01 -1.64
C TYR A 84 6.87 -1.86 -0.66
N PHE A 85 7.89 -1.47 0.12
CA PHE A 85 7.76 -0.36 1.07
C PHE A 85 7.78 1.02 0.41
N LEU A 86 8.16 1.10 -0.86
CA LEU A 86 7.99 2.30 -1.69
C LEU A 86 6.63 2.38 -2.40
N ASP A 87 5.70 1.45 -2.11
CA ASP A 87 4.40 1.31 -2.76
C ASP A 87 4.50 1.04 -4.29
N GLU A 88 5.58 0.36 -4.69
CA GLU A 88 5.83 -0.06 -6.08
C GLU A 88 5.53 -1.56 -6.24
N GLU A 89 4.26 -1.94 -6.09
CA GLU A 89 3.82 -3.34 -6.05
C GLU A 89 4.13 -4.13 -7.32
N GLY A 90 4.20 -3.48 -8.48
CA GLY A 90 4.50 -4.14 -9.77
C GLY A 90 5.92 -4.70 -9.81
N PRO A 91 6.96 -3.87 -9.63
CA PRO A 91 8.34 -4.32 -9.45
C PRO A 91 8.51 -5.29 -8.27
N ALA A 92 7.92 -4.99 -7.10
CA ALA A 92 7.99 -5.84 -5.92
C ALA A 92 7.50 -7.26 -6.22
N LEU A 93 6.31 -7.41 -6.83
CA LEU A 93 5.74 -8.71 -7.21
C LEU A 93 6.71 -9.51 -8.08
N ARG A 94 7.29 -8.90 -9.10
CA ARG A 94 8.23 -9.57 -10.01
C ARG A 94 9.44 -10.15 -9.28
N TYR A 95 10.02 -9.42 -8.33
CA TYR A 95 11.18 -9.89 -7.59
C TYR A 95 10.83 -10.87 -6.48
N PHE A 96 9.67 -10.74 -5.84
CA PHE A 96 9.16 -11.76 -4.91
C PHE A 96 8.89 -13.09 -5.63
N GLU A 97 8.34 -13.07 -6.85
CA GLU A 97 8.16 -14.28 -7.65
C GLU A 97 9.50 -14.96 -7.97
N LYS A 98 10.53 -14.19 -8.35
CA LYS A 98 11.90 -14.71 -8.54
C LYS A 98 12.49 -15.29 -7.22
N ALA A 99 12.23 -14.64 -6.08
CA ALA A 99 12.66 -15.14 -4.79
C ALA A 99 11.98 -16.47 -4.45
N LEU A 100 10.67 -16.59 -4.71
CA LEU A 100 9.94 -17.83 -4.48
C LEU A 100 10.36 -18.96 -5.41
N GLU A 101 10.72 -18.66 -6.68
CA GLU A 101 11.31 -19.63 -7.60
C GLU A 101 12.63 -20.18 -7.06
N ALA A 102 13.48 -19.33 -6.47
CA ALA A 102 14.75 -19.73 -5.87
C ALA A 102 14.58 -20.53 -4.57
N ARG A 103 13.51 -20.30 -3.82
CA ARG A 103 13.17 -21.02 -2.60
C ARG A 103 11.67 -21.38 -2.59
N PRO A 104 11.30 -22.48 -3.26
CA PRO A 104 9.90 -22.92 -3.28
C PRO A 104 9.38 -23.26 -1.87
N GLY A 105 8.18 -22.77 -1.56
CA GLY A 105 7.53 -23.03 -0.26
C GLY A 105 7.89 -22.03 0.83
N ASP A 106 8.62 -20.95 0.51
CA ASP A 106 8.86 -19.84 1.43
C ASP A 106 7.55 -19.07 1.68
N GLN A 107 7.01 -19.25 2.88
CA GLN A 107 5.68 -18.76 3.21
C GLN A 107 5.64 -17.23 3.29
N ASP A 108 6.67 -16.62 3.85
CA ASP A 108 6.76 -15.16 3.98
C ASP A 108 6.77 -14.50 2.59
N THR A 109 7.56 -15.03 1.66
CA THR A 109 7.59 -14.56 0.27
C THR A 109 6.22 -14.71 -0.41
N GLN A 110 5.52 -15.84 -0.18
CA GLN A 110 4.18 -16.06 -0.73
C GLN A 110 3.16 -15.05 -0.20
N GLU A 111 3.21 -14.70 1.08
CA GLU A 111 2.32 -13.70 1.68
C GLU A 111 2.51 -12.31 1.04
N TYR A 112 3.76 -11.89 0.79
CA TYR A 112 4.03 -10.64 0.08
C TYR A 112 3.55 -10.68 -1.37
N ILE A 113 3.69 -11.79 -2.07
CA ILE A 113 3.15 -11.97 -3.43
C ILE A 113 1.63 -11.76 -3.44
N ASP A 114 0.93 -12.41 -2.51
CA ASP A 114 -0.52 -12.32 -2.41
C ASP A 114 -0.98 -10.91 -2.05
N ASP A 115 -0.23 -10.20 -1.20
CA ASP A 115 -0.51 -8.81 -0.86
C ASP A 115 -0.27 -7.87 -2.06
N CYS A 116 0.85 -8.02 -2.77
CA CYS A 116 1.11 -7.26 -4.00
C CYS A 116 0.00 -7.45 -5.03
N ARG A 117 -0.42 -8.69 -5.28
CA ARG A 117 -1.52 -9.00 -6.21
C ARG A 117 -2.83 -8.36 -5.76
N ARG A 118 -3.12 -8.42 -4.46
CA ARG A 118 -4.29 -7.77 -3.89
C ARG A 118 -4.26 -6.26 -4.10
N ARG A 119 -3.13 -5.59 -3.79
CA ARG A 119 -2.97 -4.14 -3.96
C ARG A 119 -3.07 -3.73 -5.43
N LEU A 120 -2.46 -4.48 -6.34
CA LEU A 120 -2.55 -4.24 -7.79
C LEU A 120 -3.97 -4.40 -8.34
N SER A 121 -4.81 -5.21 -7.68
CA SER A 121 -6.23 -5.37 -8.06
C SER A 121 -7.13 -4.24 -7.57
N LEU A 122 -6.65 -3.38 -6.66
CA LEU A 122 -7.42 -2.25 -6.15
C LEU A 122 -7.59 -1.19 -7.25
N PRO A 123 -8.76 -0.52 -7.29
CA PRO A 123 -8.97 0.57 -8.23
C PRO A 123 -7.95 1.69 -8.01
N ARG A 124 -7.25 2.07 -9.06
CA ARG A 124 -6.40 3.27 -9.05
C ARG A 124 -7.26 4.48 -9.41
N PHE A 125 -7.06 5.57 -8.66
CA PHE A 125 -7.73 6.82 -8.90
C PHE A 125 -6.70 7.86 -9.34
N GLU A 126 -7.02 8.63 -10.39
CA GLU A 126 -6.19 9.75 -10.86
C GLU A 126 -6.07 10.86 -9.81
N LYS A 127 -7.14 11.03 -9.01
CA LYS A 127 -7.23 12.04 -7.95
C LYS A 127 -7.14 11.39 -6.57
N ASN A 128 -6.47 12.06 -5.65
CA ASN A 128 -6.41 11.61 -4.26
C ASN A 128 -7.79 11.64 -3.57
N PHE A 129 -7.91 10.99 -2.42
CA PHE A 129 -9.19 10.87 -1.71
C PHE A 129 -9.79 12.23 -1.32
N ARG A 130 -8.93 13.18 -0.92
CA ARG A 130 -9.37 14.52 -0.54
C ARG A 130 -10.00 15.28 -1.70
N GLU A 131 -9.34 15.24 -2.87
CA GLU A 131 -9.87 15.85 -4.10
C GLU A 131 -11.20 15.22 -4.51
N ARG A 132 -11.28 13.89 -4.52
CA ARG A 132 -12.52 13.17 -4.83
C ARG A 132 -13.64 13.50 -3.84
N THR A 133 -13.32 13.66 -2.55
CA THR A 133 -14.30 14.04 -1.52
C THR A 133 -14.81 15.46 -1.76
N GLN A 134 -13.95 16.40 -2.12
CA GLN A 134 -14.37 17.76 -2.47
C GLN A 134 -15.29 17.77 -3.69
N GLU A 135 -15.00 17.00 -4.71
CA GLU A 135 -15.85 16.85 -5.89
C GLU A 135 -17.19 16.21 -5.57
N ALA A 136 -17.21 15.16 -4.76
CA ALA A 136 -18.43 14.51 -4.31
C ALA A 136 -19.35 15.48 -3.55
N TRP A 137 -18.81 16.27 -2.64
CA TRP A 137 -19.56 17.29 -1.92
C TRP A 137 -20.02 18.43 -2.81
N ALA A 138 -19.22 18.85 -3.79
CA ALA A 138 -19.65 19.84 -4.77
C ALA A 138 -20.80 19.33 -5.65
N ALA A 139 -20.74 18.08 -6.08
CA ALA A 139 -21.82 17.42 -6.82
C ALA A 139 -23.09 17.27 -5.95
N PHE A 140 -22.93 16.86 -4.69
CA PHE A 140 -24.04 16.74 -3.75
C PHE A 140 -24.75 18.09 -3.51
N ALA A 141 -23.98 19.16 -3.30
CA ALA A 141 -24.52 20.51 -3.10
C ALA A 141 -25.39 20.98 -4.29
N GLN A 142 -25.10 20.54 -5.51
CA GLN A 142 -25.91 20.88 -6.68
C GLN A 142 -27.26 20.18 -6.72
N ILE A 143 -27.37 18.98 -6.14
CA ILE A 143 -28.57 18.15 -6.15
C ILE A 143 -29.39 18.26 -4.86
N GLU A 144 -28.80 18.81 -3.78
CA GLU A 144 -29.43 18.87 -2.44
C GLU A 144 -30.84 19.45 -2.46
N GLY A 145 -31.05 20.57 -3.18
CA GLY A 145 -32.36 21.20 -3.33
C GLY A 145 -33.40 20.29 -3.96
N SER A 146 -33.02 19.52 -4.98
CA SER A 146 -33.91 18.56 -5.64
C SER A 146 -34.23 17.37 -4.74
N LEU A 147 -33.24 16.87 -3.99
CA LEU A 147 -33.46 15.79 -3.02
C LEU A 147 -34.45 16.20 -1.94
N ARG A 148 -34.30 17.40 -1.36
CA ARG A 148 -35.24 17.95 -0.38
C ARG A 148 -36.65 18.10 -0.97
N GLN A 149 -36.77 18.64 -2.19
CA GLN A 149 -38.04 18.78 -2.84
C GLN A 149 -38.75 17.44 -3.04
N ILE A 150 -38.03 16.38 -3.43
CA ILE A 150 -38.60 15.05 -3.55
C ILE A 150 -39.05 14.54 -2.17
N MET A 151 -38.22 14.67 -1.14
CA MET A 151 -38.57 14.23 0.22
C MET A 151 -39.81 14.94 0.78
N ASP A 152 -39.99 16.23 0.45
CA ASP A 152 -41.14 17.02 0.93
C ASP A 152 -42.43 16.72 0.17
N THR A 153 -42.35 16.31 -1.10
CA THR A 153 -43.54 16.17 -1.98
C THR A 153 -43.97 14.74 -2.22
N ASP A 154 -43.10 13.75 -1.91
CA ASP A 154 -43.41 12.33 -2.14
C ASP A 154 -44.09 11.68 -0.93
N GLU A 155 -45.33 12.09 -0.66
CA GLU A 155 -46.12 11.53 0.45
C GLU A 155 -46.34 10.01 0.34
N THR A 156 -46.18 9.44 -0.83
CA THR A 156 -46.46 8.02 -1.12
C THR A 156 -45.20 7.17 -1.15
N HIS A 157 -44.01 7.78 -0.94
CA HIS A 157 -42.68 7.13 -0.98
C HIS A 157 -42.40 6.34 -2.28
N GLN A 158 -42.95 6.79 -3.41
CA GLN A 158 -42.75 6.13 -4.70
C GLN A 158 -41.47 6.54 -5.43
N ARG A 159 -40.84 7.64 -5.01
CA ARG A 159 -39.59 8.18 -5.58
C ARG A 159 -38.32 7.82 -4.79
N GLY A 160 -38.42 6.82 -3.92
CA GLY A 160 -37.27 6.40 -3.10
C GLY A 160 -36.08 5.91 -3.94
N GLU A 161 -36.31 5.20 -5.03
CA GLU A 161 -35.24 4.74 -5.95
C GLU A 161 -34.54 5.92 -6.62
N GLU A 162 -35.28 6.95 -7.03
CA GLU A 162 -34.74 8.18 -7.64
C GLU A 162 -33.86 8.95 -6.63
N LEU A 163 -34.29 9.04 -5.38
CA LEU A 163 -33.49 9.63 -4.30
C LEU A 163 -32.16 8.89 -4.10
N ILE A 164 -32.23 7.57 -3.99
CA ILE A 164 -31.05 6.72 -3.77
C ILE A 164 -30.10 6.79 -4.96
N GLU A 165 -30.61 6.72 -6.19
CA GLU A 165 -29.79 6.80 -7.38
C GLU A 165 -29.10 8.16 -7.51
N THR A 166 -29.87 9.25 -7.37
CA THR A 166 -29.36 10.63 -7.49
C THR A 166 -28.30 10.94 -6.45
N CYS A 167 -28.56 10.63 -5.17
CA CYS A 167 -27.60 10.80 -4.09
C CYS A 167 -26.38 9.88 -4.28
N GLY A 168 -26.61 8.61 -4.60
CA GLY A 168 -25.56 7.63 -4.80
C GLY A 168 -24.59 7.99 -5.90
N ASN A 169 -25.07 8.58 -7.00
CA ASN A 169 -24.21 9.03 -8.09
C ASN A 169 -23.23 10.13 -7.67
N ALA A 170 -23.65 11.07 -6.82
CA ALA A 170 -22.76 12.09 -6.27
C ALA A 170 -21.74 11.47 -5.29
N LEU A 171 -22.19 10.59 -4.41
CA LEU A 171 -21.32 9.97 -3.40
C LEU A 171 -20.29 9.00 -4.01
N LYS A 172 -20.62 8.27 -5.07
CA LYS A 172 -19.72 7.32 -5.76
C LYS A 172 -18.43 7.96 -6.30
N ILE A 173 -18.38 9.27 -6.47
CA ILE A 173 -17.17 10.00 -6.88
C ILE A 173 -16.04 9.75 -5.85
N ALA A 174 -16.36 9.70 -4.57
CA ALA A 174 -15.39 9.45 -3.50
C ALA A 174 -15.60 8.10 -2.80
N LEU A 175 -16.84 7.65 -2.64
CA LEU A 175 -17.25 6.57 -1.75
C LEU A 175 -18.00 5.49 -2.55
N ARG A 176 -17.26 4.59 -3.19
CA ARG A 176 -17.87 3.57 -4.09
C ARG A 176 -18.73 2.54 -3.38
N ASP A 177 -18.31 2.09 -2.20
CA ASP A 177 -18.89 0.95 -1.48
C ASP A 177 -19.42 1.37 -0.10
N THR A 178 -19.98 2.59 0.00
CA THR A 178 -20.54 3.10 1.24
C THR A 178 -22.06 3.06 1.15
N SER A 179 -22.68 2.40 2.09
CA SER A 179 -24.13 2.50 2.28
C SER A 179 -24.47 3.85 2.89
N PHE A 180 -25.61 4.39 2.52
CA PHE A 180 -26.09 5.65 3.08
C PHE A 180 -27.62 5.60 3.28
N GLU A 181 -28.06 6.46 4.17
CA GLU A 181 -29.48 6.69 4.45
C GLU A 181 -29.78 8.17 4.33
N LEU A 182 -30.92 8.51 3.74
CA LEU A 182 -31.48 9.84 3.71
C LEU A 182 -32.69 9.89 4.64
N GLY A 183 -32.75 10.88 5.50
CA GLY A 183 -33.83 11.02 6.48
C GLY A 183 -34.15 12.47 6.82
N PHE A 184 -35.24 12.61 7.57
CA PHE A 184 -35.63 13.86 8.21
C PHE A 184 -35.98 13.57 9.68
N ASN A 185 -35.32 14.22 10.61
CA ASN A 185 -35.49 13.95 12.04
C ASN A 185 -36.56 14.87 12.73
N GLY A 186 -37.33 15.62 11.95
CA GLY A 186 -38.29 16.59 12.44
C GLY A 186 -37.80 18.05 12.44
N GLU A 187 -36.47 18.24 12.33
CA GLU A 187 -35.84 19.58 12.29
C GLU A 187 -34.93 19.73 11.06
N LYS A 188 -34.20 18.67 10.71
CA LYS A 188 -33.14 18.70 9.69
C LYS A 188 -33.21 17.48 8.80
N TYR A 189 -32.83 17.70 7.53
CA TYR A 189 -32.51 16.61 6.61
C TYR A 189 -31.15 16.03 6.99
N GLU A 190 -31.04 14.72 6.96
CA GLU A 190 -29.86 13.98 7.36
C GLU A 190 -29.39 13.07 6.23
N LEU A 191 -28.09 13.06 5.99
CA LEU A 191 -27.41 12.06 5.19
C LEU A 191 -26.48 11.29 6.12
N ILE A 192 -26.79 10.03 6.37
CA ILE A 192 -26.02 9.14 7.23
C ILE A 192 -25.18 8.23 6.33
N LEU A 193 -23.86 8.29 6.50
CA LEU A 193 -22.92 7.43 5.79
C LEU A 193 -22.52 6.26 6.69
N SER A 194 -22.74 5.04 6.23
CA SER A 194 -22.35 3.82 6.94
C SER A 194 -21.33 3.06 6.11
N PRO A 195 -20.05 3.01 6.51
CA PRO A 195 -19.08 2.17 5.82
C PRO A 195 -19.51 0.72 5.97
N GLU A 196 -19.72 0.02 4.86
CA GLU A 196 -19.93 -1.42 4.91
C GLU A 196 -18.68 -2.09 5.46
N LEU A 197 -18.73 -2.44 6.73
CA LEU A 197 -17.83 -3.42 7.28
C LEU A 197 -18.15 -4.75 6.56
N ARG A 198 -17.46 -5.07 5.47
CA ARG A 198 -17.39 -6.44 5.00
C ARG A 198 -16.88 -7.28 6.15
N ARG A 199 -17.80 -7.85 6.93
CA ARG A 199 -17.48 -8.95 7.84
C ARG A 199 -16.95 -10.07 6.97
N ARG A 200 -15.63 -10.09 6.72
CA ARG A 200 -14.97 -11.30 6.28
C ARG A 200 -15.27 -12.32 7.37
N GLY A 201 -16.10 -13.29 7.02
CA GLY A 201 -16.50 -14.33 7.92
C GLY A 201 -15.27 -14.97 8.53
N LEU A 202 -15.09 -14.76 9.82
CA LEU A 202 -14.36 -15.68 10.68
C LEU A 202 -15.08 -17.02 10.58
N ARG A 203 -14.67 -17.85 9.64
CA ARG A 203 -14.96 -19.27 9.72
C ARG A 203 -14.12 -19.82 10.86
N ARG A 204 -14.82 -20.29 11.88
CA ARG A 204 -14.29 -21.11 12.97
C ARG A 204 -13.67 -22.39 12.42
#